data_6f565beb6bdbfdacef80e92d78b0f203
#
_entry.id   6f565beb6bdbfdacef80e92d78b0f203
#
_cell.length_a   1.000
_cell.length_b   1.000
_cell.length_c   1.000
_cell.angle_alpha   90.00
_cell.angle_beta   90.00
_cell.angle_gamma   90.00
#
_symmetry.space_group_name_H-M   'P 1'
#
loop_
_entity.id
_entity.type
_entity.pdbx_description
1 polymer ?
#
loop_
_entity_poly.entity_id
_entity_poly.type
_entity_poly.pdbx_seq_one_letter_code
_entity_poly.pdbx_strand_id
1 'polypeptide(L)'
;MEPAPDKKHRETLVGSVERVTFHNEDSGFAVLKVKARGRRDLVPVVGHVASISAGEFIHAVGDWISDRTHGLQFKAEFLKTTPPTTAEGIEKYLSSGMVRGIGPKLAERIVAVFGGGTFETIEAEPARLREVSGIGEMRAARIAAGWAEQKAVRDIMLFLHSHGVGTSRAVRIFKTYGHDAIHVMTEDPYRLARDIRGIGFRTADAIAMKLGLTKEAPQRLRAGISFALQEATDDGHCGLPRQDLLQLAADLLDVAGAPIEQALVEDIEGGEVVVDSIDGADCIFLRALHFAERGIADRLLALRRGAPPWPEIDADKAIDWVEKALARGI
;
A
#
# COMPACT_ATOMS: atom_id res chain seq x y z
N MET A 1 -20.55 19.81 28.36
CA MET A 1 -21.16 18.54 27.89
C MET A 1 -21.02 18.58 26.36
N GLU A 2 -19.89 18.08 25.87
CA GLU A 2 -19.66 17.98 24.41
C GLU A 2 -20.60 16.92 23.82
N PRO A 3 -21.22 17.19 22.66
CA PRO A 3 -22.04 16.19 21.99
C PRO A 3 -21.18 15.02 21.55
N ALA A 4 -21.61 13.80 21.89
CA ALA A 4 -20.98 12.57 21.44
C ALA A 4 -20.89 12.57 19.89
N PRO A 5 -19.80 12.04 19.29
CA PRO A 5 -19.65 12.00 17.84
C PRO A 5 -20.80 11.18 17.23
N ASP A 6 -21.50 11.83 16.33
CA ASP A 6 -22.60 11.28 15.55
C ASP A 6 -22.15 9.95 14.92
N LYS A 7 -22.80 8.85 15.30
CA LYS A 7 -22.58 7.53 14.68
C LYS A 7 -23.04 7.65 13.22
N LYS A 8 -22.12 7.92 12.32
CA LYS A 8 -22.37 7.84 10.87
C LYS A 8 -23.06 6.51 10.58
N HIS A 9 -24.30 6.56 10.15
CA HIS A 9 -25.05 5.40 9.70
C HIS A 9 -24.44 4.91 8.38
N ARG A 10 -23.48 4.00 8.47
CA ARG A 10 -22.93 3.32 7.30
C ARG A 10 -24.02 2.51 6.65
N GLU A 11 -24.32 2.82 5.42
CA GLU A 11 -25.28 2.08 4.61
C GLU A 11 -24.56 1.03 3.74
N THR A 12 -25.32 -0.01 3.38
CA THR A 12 -24.83 -1.04 2.47
C THR A 12 -25.55 -0.90 1.13
N LEU A 13 -24.78 -0.86 0.06
CA LEU A 13 -25.28 -0.86 -1.32
C LEU A 13 -24.79 -2.11 -2.05
N VAL A 14 -25.74 -2.84 -2.63
CA VAL A 14 -25.47 -4.07 -3.39
C VAL A 14 -26.06 -3.93 -4.79
N GLY A 15 -25.30 -4.27 -5.81
CA GLY A 15 -25.78 -4.18 -7.19
C GLY A 15 -24.77 -4.64 -8.23
N SER A 16 -25.19 -4.68 -9.48
CA SER A 16 -24.33 -4.98 -10.63
C SER A 16 -23.74 -3.71 -11.23
N VAL A 17 -22.50 -3.77 -11.62
CA VAL A 17 -21.79 -2.68 -12.32
C VAL A 17 -22.27 -2.68 -13.78
N GLU A 18 -23.02 -1.66 -14.15
CA GLU A 18 -23.46 -1.48 -15.54
C GLU A 18 -22.36 -0.85 -16.39
N ARG A 19 -21.61 0.08 -15.79
CA ARG A 19 -20.51 0.78 -16.47
C ARG A 19 -19.46 1.27 -15.49
N VAL A 20 -18.21 1.07 -15.84
CA VAL A 20 -17.05 1.76 -15.22
C VAL A 20 -16.88 3.09 -15.95
N THR A 21 -17.15 4.19 -15.25
CA THR A 21 -17.03 5.54 -15.82
C THR A 21 -15.57 6.00 -15.77
N PHE A 22 -14.89 5.66 -14.68
CA PHE A 22 -13.48 5.96 -14.48
C PHE A 22 -12.85 4.91 -13.56
N HIS A 23 -11.64 4.52 -13.86
CA HIS A 23 -10.81 3.71 -12.98
C HIS A 23 -9.35 4.13 -13.15
N ASN A 24 -8.72 4.47 -12.04
CA ASN A 24 -7.30 4.76 -11.99
C ASN A 24 -6.59 3.54 -11.40
N GLU A 25 -5.85 2.83 -12.24
CA GLU A 25 -5.13 1.62 -11.82
C GLU A 25 -4.08 1.87 -10.73
N ASP A 26 -3.51 3.09 -10.64
CA ASP A 26 -2.47 3.42 -9.67
C ASP A 26 -3.00 3.63 -8.27
N SER A 27 -4.08 4.33 -8.12
CA SER A 27 -4.72 4.58 -6.83
C SER A 27 -5.83 3.60 -6.49
N GLY A 28 -6.33 2.85 -7.48
CA GLY A 28 -7.54 2.04 -7.40
C GLY A 28 -8.82 2.87 -7.36
N PHE A 29 -8.75 4.20 -7.49
CA PHE A 29 -9.94 5.05 -7.44
C PHE A 29 -10.86 4.76 -8.63
N ALA A 30 -12.14 4.52 -8.35
CA ALA A 30 -13.13 4.18 -9.36
C ALA A 30 -14.41 4.99 -9.21
N VAL A 31 -15.03 5.29 -10.35
CA VAL A 31 -16.37 5.87 -10.47
C VAL A 31 -17.21 4.90 -11.29
N LEU A 32 -18.24 4.34 -10.68
CA LEU A 32 -19.06 3.28 -11.23
C LEU A 32 -20.51 3.74 -11.42
N LYS A 33 -21.19 3.22 -12.42
CA LYS A 33 -22.64 3.26 -12.53
C LYS A 33 -23.19 1.89 -12.20
N VAL A 34 -23.94 1.81 -11.10
CA VAL A 34 -24.39 0.57 -10.50
C VAL A 34 -25.90 0.46 -10.53
N LYS A 35 -26.39 -0.69 -11.01
CA LYS A 35 -27.80 -1.06 -10.90
C LYS A 35 -28.02 -1.64 -9.50
N ALA A 36 -28.31 -0.77 -8.54
CA ALA A 36 -28.48 -1.15 -7.15
C ALA A 36 -29.85 -1.77 -6.90
N ARG A 37 -29.88 -2.76 -6.00
CA ARG A 37 -31.12 -3.42 -5.59
C ARG A 37 -32.06 -2.40 -4.94
N GLY A 38 -33.32 -2.36 -5.39
CA GLY A 38 -34.33 -1.44 -4.86
C GLY A 38 -34.28 0.00 -5.43
N ARG A 39 -33.41 0.27 -6.40
CA ARG A 39 -33.33 1.56 -7.10
C ARG A 39 -33.71 1.40 -8.57
N ARG A 40 -34.47 2.38 -9.12
CA ARG A 40 -34.85 2.39 -10.55
C ARG A 40 -33.71 2.91 -11.42
N ASP A 41 -33.03 3.95 -10.95
CA ASP A 41 -31.95 4.61 -11.68
C ASP A 41 -30.57 4.04 -11.29
N LEU A 42 -29.61 4.18 -12.20
CA LEU A 42 -28.23 3.81 -11.94
C LEU A 42 -27.62 4.74 -10.89
N VAL A 43 -27.08 4.13 -9.84
CA VAL A 43 -26.44 4.84 -8.74
C VAL A 43 -24.97 5.10 -9.08
N PRO A 44 -24.51 6.36 -9.02
CA PRO A 44 -23.07 6.64 -9.04
C PRO A 44 -22.44 6.15 -7.74
N VAL A 45 -21.46 5.25 -7.83
CA VAL A 45 -20.68 4.76 -6.70
C VAL A 45 -19.23 5.19 -6.89
N VAL A 46 -18.67 5.81 -5.87
CA VAL A 46 -17.29 6.30 -5.84
C VAL A 46 -16.54 5.56 -4.74
N GLY A 47 -15.40 4.97 -5.07
CA GLY A 47 -14.63 4.21 -4.09
C GLY A 47 -13.28 3.78 -4.64
N HIS A 48 -12.64 2.83 -3.96
CA HIS A 48 -11.38 2.25 -4.40
C HIS A 48 -11.56 0.76 -4.63
N VAL A 49 -10.95 0.25 -5.69
CA VAL A 49 -10.97 -1.16 -6.06
C VAL A 49 -9.74 -1.46 -6.91
N ALA A 50 -9.10 -2.61 -6.71
CA ALA A 50 -7.88 -2.96 -7.46
C ALA A 50 -8.17 -3.17 -8.95
N SER A 51 -9.33 -3.77 -9.24
CA SER A 51 -9.77 -4.10 -10.58
C SER A 51 -11.28 -4.18 -10.57
N ILE A 52 -11.93 -3.65 -11.60
CA ILE A 52 -13.39 -3.62 -11.72
C ILE A 52 -13.83 -3.62 -13.18
N SER A 53 -14.89 -4.38 -13.47
CA SER A 53 -15.48 -4.44 -14.80
C SER A 53 -16.99 -4.34 -14.80
N ALA A 54 -17.54 -3.94 -15.93
CA ALA A 54 -18.96 -4.07 -16.16
C ALA A 54 -19.40 -5.53 -16.06
N GLY A 55 -20.56 -5.79 -15.48
CA GLY A 55 -21.08 -7.12 -15.19
C GLY A 55 -20.73 -7.65 -13.80
N GLU A 56 -19.68 -7.16 -13.14
CA GLU A 56 -19.37 -7.57 -11.77
C GLU A 56 -20.44 -7.13 -10.78
N PHE A 57 -20.59 -7.93 -9.74
CA PHE A 57 -21.45 -7.59 -8.62
C PHE A 57 -20.64 -6.93 -7.54
N ILE A 58 -21.13 -5.81 -7.00
CA ILE A 58 -20.47 -5.13 -5.90
C ILE A 58 -21.29 -5.18 -4.62
N HIS A 59 -20.55 -5.25 -3.52
CA HIS A 59 -21.03 -5.03 -2.17
C HIS A 59 -20.25 -3.86 -1.58
N ALA A 60 -20.89 -2.73 -1.43
CA ALA A 60 -20.28 -1.49 -0.96
C ALA A 60 -20.86 -1.08 0.38
N VAL A 61 -20.01 -0.60 1.28
CA VAL A 61 -20.39 0.00 2.57
C VAL A 61 -19.85 1.43 2.59
N GLY A 62 -20.70 2.39 2.92
CA GLY A 62 -20.31 3.79 2.89
C GLY A 62 -21.48 4.73 3.16
N ASP A 63 -21.35 5.96 2.70
CA ASP A 63 -22.27 7.05 2.94
C ASP A 63 -22.79 7.65 1.64
N TRP A 64 -24.02 8.16 1.67
CA TRP A 64 -24.56 9.00 0.60
C TRP A 64 -24.00 10.40 0.74
N ILE A 65 -23.40 10.91 -0.32
CA ILE A 65 -22.89 12.27 -0.39
C ILE A 65 -23.54 13.02 -1.55
N SER A 66 -23.80 14.31 -1.35
CA SER A 66 -24.26 15.22 -2.40
C SER A 66 -23.07 16.02 -2.92
N ASP A 67 -22.62 15.71 -4.12
CA ASP A 67 -21.57 16.46 -4.79
C ASP A 67 -22.18 17.62 -5.59
N ARG A 68 -21.56 18.79 -5.56
CA ARG A 68 -22.07 20.00 -6.23
C ARG A 68 -22.14 19.85 -7.75
N THR A 69 -21.25 19.05 -8.32
CA THR A 69 -21.11 18.89 -9.78
C THR A 69 -21.80 17.60 -10.27
N HIS A 70 -21.75 16.53 -9.46
CA HIS A 70 -22.18 15.18 -9.88
C HIS A 70 -23.47 14.71 -9.20
N GLY A 71 -24.05 15.52 -8.30
CA GLY A 71 -25.29 15.20 -7.60
C GLY A 71 -25.12 14.14 -6.51
N LEU A 72 -26.21 13.40 -6.25
CA LEU A 72 -26.22 12.36 -5.22
C LEU A 72 -25.42 11.15 -5.68
N GLN A 73 -24.42 10.75 -4.87
CA GLN A 73 -23.58 9.58 -5.12
C GLN A 73 -23.29 8.81 -3.83
N PHE A 74 -23.01 7.52 -3.96
CA PHE A 74 -22.63 6.68 -2.86
C PHE A 74 -21.10 6.61 -2.76
N LYS A 75 -20.55 7.15 -1.67
CA LYS A 75 -19.12 7.11 -1.39
C LYS A 75 -18.80 5.86 -0.59
N ALA A 76 -18.22 4.87 -1.23
CA ALA A 76 -17.83 3.62 -0.61
C ALA A 76 -16.51 3.78 0.17
N GLU A 77 -16.54 3.48 1.46
CA GLU A 77 -15.35 3.27 2.29
C GLU A 77 -14.79 1.84 2.10
N PHE A 78 -15.70 0.90 1.87
CA PHE A 78 -15.41 -0.48 1.54
C PHE A 78 -16.14 -0.86 0.26
N LEU A 79 -15.45 -1.53 -0.66
CA LEU A 79 -16.00 -2.01 -1.91
C LEU A 79 -15.42 -3.40 -2.22
N LYS A 80 -16.28 -4.41 -2.20
CA LYS A 80 -15.95 -5.79 -2.57
C LYS A 80 -16.60 -6.12 -3.91
N THR A 81 -15.84 -6.74 -4.80
CA THR A 81 -16.37 -7.27 -6.06
C THR A 81 -16.56 -8.78 -5.97
N THR A 82 -17.55 -9.27 -6.67
CA THR A 82 -17.76 -10.71 -6.89
C THR A 82 -18.08 -10.95 -8.36
N PRO A 83 -17.60 -12.06 -8.93
CA PRO A 83 -17.95 -12.43 -10.30
C PRO A 83 -19.48 -12.52 -10.47
N PRO A 84 -19.99 -12.14 -11.63
CA PRO A 84 -21.41 -12.32 -11.93
C PRO A 84 -21.79 -13.80 -11.98
N THR A 85 -23.02 -14.11 -11.60
CA THR A 85 -23.58 -15.47 -11.63
C THR A 85 -24.62 -15.68 -12.73
N THR A 86 -25.09 -14.59 -13.36
CA THR A 86 -26.05 -14.65 -14.45
C THR A 86 -25.35 -14.69 -15.80
N ALA A 87 -25.92 -15.39 -16.79
CA ALA A 87 -25.35 -15.47 -18.14
C ALA A 87 -25.08 -14.09 -18.74
N GLU A 88 -26.01 -13.13 -18.62
CA GLU A 88 -25.84 -11.76 -19.09
C GLU A 88 -24.68 -11.02 -18.38
N GLY A 89 -24.57 -11.19 -17.06
CA GLY A 89 -23.48 -10.61 -16.28
C GLY A 89 -22.13 -11.21 -16.65
N ILE A 90 -22.06 -12.53 -16.85
CA ILE A 90 -20.86 -13.27 -17.27
C ILE A 90 -20.41 -12.80 -18.66
N GLU A 91 -21.34 -12.65 -19.59
CA GLU A 91 -21.05 -12.14 -20.93
C GLU A 91 -20.47 -10.70 -20.88
N LYS A 92 -21.11 -9.81 -20.14
CA LYS A 92 -20.60 -8.44 -19.91
C LYS A 92 -19.20 -8.44 -19.31
N TYR A 93 -18.98 -9.28 -18.30
CA TYR A 93 -17.69 -9.43 -17.63
C TYR A 93 -16.60 -9.90 -18.59
N LEU A 94 -16.82 -10.98 -19.31
CA LEU A 94 -15.87 -11.52 -20.26
C LEU A 94 -15.58 -10.55 -21.42
N SER A 95 -16.61 -9.78 -21.85
CA SER A 95 -16.51 -8.79 -22.93
C SER A 95 -15.72 -7.54 -22.53
N SER A 96 -15.55 -7.29 -21.23
CA SER A 96 -14.90 -6.06 -20.72
C SER A 96 -13.39 -6.00 -20.97
N GLY A 97 -12.77 -7.10 -21.41
CA GLY A 97 -11.33 -7.20 -21.62
C GLY A 97 -10.53 -7.65 -20.42
N MET A 98 -11.16 -7.89 -19.25
CA MET A 98 -10.48 -8.37 -18.04
C MET A 98 -9.82 -9.73 -18.21
N VAL A 99 -10.42 -10.60 -18.98
CA VAL A 99 -9.83 -11.90 -19.32
C VAL A 99 -9.15 -11.78 -20.68
N ARG A 100 -7.83 -11.78 -20.71
CA ARG A 100 -7.07 -11.62 -21.94
C ARG A 100 -7.41 -12.68 -22.98
N GLY A 101 -7.72 -12.25 -24.19
CA GLY A 101 -8.03 -13.14 -25.30
C GLY A 101 -9.52 -13.40 -25.52
N ILE A 102 -10.40 -12.80 -24.73
CA ILE A 102 -11.86 -12.84 -24.93
C ILE A 102 -12.32 -11.44 -25.38
N GLY A 103 -12.90 -11.37 -26.58
CA GLY A 103 -13.64 -10.20 -27.05
C GLY A 103 -15.15 -10.46 -27.03
N PRO A 104 -16.00 -9.44 -27.31
CA PRO A 104 -17.46 -9.56 -27.19
C PRO A 104 -18.07 -10.76 -27.90
N LYS A 105 -17.71 -10.98 -29.18
CA LYS A 105 -18.21 -12.11 -29.96
C LYS A 105 -17.80 -13.49 -29.41
N LEU A 106 -16.65 -13.55 -28.72
CA LEU A 106 -16.19 -14.80 -28.13
C LEU A 106 -16.85 -15.01 -26.76
N ALA A 107 -17.05 -13.97 -25.99
CA ALA A 107 -17.81 -14.00 -24.74
C ALA A 107 -19.24 -14.52 -24.95
N GLU A 108 -19.96 -13.97 -25.94
CA GLU A 108 -21.30 -14.43 -26.34
C GLU A 108 -21.29 -15.93 -26.64
N ARG A 109 -20.34 -16.41 -27.46
CA ARG A 109 -20.25 -17.84 -27.80
C ARG A 109 -19.93 -18.75 -26.62
N ILE A 110 -19.02 -18.31 -25.73
CA ILE A 110 -18.67 -19.06 -24.51
C ILE A 110 -19.92 -19.21 -23.63
N VAL A 111 -20.60 -18.10 -23.38
CA VAL A 111 -21.79 -18.08 -22.52
C VAL A 111 -22.95 -18.82 -23.16
N ALA A 112 -23.11 -18.79 -24.47
CA ALA A 112 -24.11 -19.59 -25.17
C ALA A 112 -23.93 -21.11 -24.97
N VAL A 113 -22.68 -21.59 -24.84
CA VAL A 113 -22.34 -23.00 -24.61
C VAL A 113 -22.48 -23.39 -23.15
N PHE A 114 -21.91 -22.58 -22.23
CA PHE A 114 -21.74 -22.94 -20.81
C PHE A 114 -22.72 -22.23 -19.87
N GLY A 115 -23.39 -21.17 -20.33
CA GLY A 115 -24.35 -20.40 -19.52
C GLY A 115 -23.77 -19.90 -18.21
N GLY A 116 -24.51 -20.10 -17.11
CA GLY A 116 -24.08 -19.74 -15.76
C GLY A 116 -22.86 -20.53 -15.23
N GLY A 117 -22.56 -21.71 -15.79
CA GLY A 117 -21.41 -22.56 -15.44
C GLY A 117 -20.11 -22.17 -16.14
N THR A 118 -20.09 -21.05 -16.86
CA THR A 118 -18.91 -20.61 -17.64
C THR A 118 -17.65 -20.49 -16.78
N PHE A 119 -17.73 -19.84 -15.64
CA PHE A 119 -16.56 -19.65 -14.77
C PHE A 119 -16.07 -20.94 -14.13
N GLU A 120 -17.01 -21.81 -13.75
CA GLU A 120 -16.68 -23.14 -13.24
C GLU A 120 -15.96 -23.98 -14.30
N THR A 121 -16.43 -23.92 -15.55
CA THR A 121 -15.76 -24.58 -16.68
C THR A 121 -14.36 -24.03 -16.93
N ILE A 122 -14.18 -22.71 -16.90
CA ILE A 122 -12.86 -22.09 -17.08
C ILE A 122 -11.90 -22.54 -15.98
N GLU A 123 -12.39 -22.68 -14.74
CA GLU A 123 -11.59 -23.00 -13.56
C GLU A 123 -11.27 -24.49 -13.42
N ALA A 124 -12.29 -25.34 -13.50
CA ALA A 124 -12.17 -26.77 -13.24
C ALA A 124 -11.83 -27.60 -14.51
N GLU A 125 -12.37 -27.20 -15.65
CA GLU A 125 -12.29 -27.97 -16.89
C GLU A 125 -11.91 -27.10 -18.11
N PRO A 126 -10.77 -26.37 -18.09
CA PRO A 126 -10.42 -25.40 -19.15
C PRO A 126 -10.28 -26.03 -20.55
N ALA A 127 -10.04 -27.32 -20.64
CA ALA A 127 -9.99 -28.04 -21.90
C ALA A 127 -11.34 -28.03 -22.64
N ARG A 128 -12.48 -27.95 -21.92
CA ARG A 128 -13.79 -27.86 -22.51
C ARG A 128 -14.07 -26.56 -23.25
N LEU A 129 -13.32 -25.52 -22.97
CA LEU A 129 -13.40 -24.28 -23.76
C LEU A 129 -13.21 -24.53 -25.26
N ARG A 130 -12.58 -25.64 -25.65
CA ARG A 130 -12.39 -26.05 -27.05
C ARG A 130 -13.69 -26.49 -27.70
N GLU A 131 -14.77 -26.77 -26.96
CA GLU A 131 -16.11 -27.02 -27.48
C GLU A 131 -16.68 -25.75 -28.15
N VAL A 132 -16.15 -24.58 -27.82
CA VAL A 132 -16.57 -23.30 -28.41
C VAL A 132 -15.83 -23.04 -29.72
N SER A 133 -16.58 -22.82 -30.80
CA SER A 133 -15.98 -22.48 -32.09
C SER A 133 -15.05 -21.28 -32.03
N GLY A 134 -13.79 -21.45 -32.49
CA GLY A 134 -12.74 -20.43 -32.50
C GLY A 134 -11.86 -20.43 -31.24
N ILE A 135 -12.00 -21.42 -30.35
CA ILE A 135 -11.10 -21.64 -29.22
C ILE A 135 -10.28 -22.91 -29.47
N GLY A 136 -9.00 -22.73 -29.80
CA GLY A 136 -8.00 -23.78 -29.80
C GLY A 136 -7.30 -23.90 -28.46
N GLU A 137 -6.40 -24.87 -28.34
CA GLU A 137 -5.66 -25.18 -27.10
C GLU A 137 -4.94 -23.97 -26.48
N MET A 138 -4.17 -23.23 -27.31
CA MET A 138 -3.43 -22.04 -26.87
C MET A 138 -4.33 -20.92 -26.34
N ARG A 139 -5.51 -20.77 -26.93
CA ARG A 139 -6.46 -19.75 -26.49
C ARG A 139 -7.16 -20.19 -25.21
N ALA A 140 -7.53 -21.46 -25.08
CA ALA A 140 -8.09 -22.02 -23.84
C ALA A 140 -7.12 -21.84 -22.67
N ALA A 141 -5.84 -22.18 -22.85
CA ALA A 141 -4.82 -21.99 -21.84
C ALA A 141 -4.65 -20.49 -21.44
N ARG A 142 -4.68 -19.58 -22.39
CA ARG A 142 -4.59 -18.13 -22.14
C ARG A 142 -5.79 -17.61 -21.37
N ILE A 143 -6.99 -18.09 -21.68
CA ILE A 143 -8.23 -17.73 -20.98
C ILE A 143 -8.17 -18.21 -19.53
N ALA A 144 -7.77 -19.46 -19.31
CA ALA A 144 -7.63 -20.03 -17.97
C ALA A 144 -6.60 -19.28 -17.12
N ALA A 145 -5.45 -18.95 -17.69
CA ALA A 145 -4.42 -18.16 -17.01
C ALA A 145 -4.92 -16.75 -16.62
N GLY A 146 -5.57 -16.04 -17.55
CA GLY A 146 -6.13 -14.71 -17.26
C GLY A 146 -7.25 -14.74 -16.20
N TRP A 147 -8.05 -15.80 -16.17
CA TRP A 147 -9.05 -15.99 -15.12
C TRP A 147 -8.41 -16.24 -13.75
N ALA A 148 -7.38 -17.12 -13.69
CA ALA A 148 -6.65 -17.40 -12.46
C ALA A 148 -5.99 -16.16 -11.87
N GLU A 149 -5.40 -15.28 -12.73
CA GLU A 149 -4.85 -14.00 -12.33
C GLU A 149 -5.90 -13.11 -11.65
N GLN A 150 -7.08 -12.98 -12.25
CA GLN A 150 -8.18 -12.17 -11.71
C GLN A 150 -8.73 -12.73 -10.38
N LYS A 151 -8.78 -14.06 -10.27
CA LYS A 151 -9.19 -14.72 -9.02
C LYS A 151 -8.20 -14.42 -7.90
N ALA A 152 -6.90 -14.57 -8.16
CA ALA A 152 -5.85 -14.30 -7.18
C ALA A 152 -5.89 -12.86 -6.66
N VAL A 153 -6.13 -11.87 -7.53
CA VAL A 153 -6.32 -10.47 -7.12
C VAL A 153 -7.49 -10.34 -6.14
N ARG A 154 -8.63 -10.94 -6.44
CA ARG A 154 -9.80 -10.90 -5.55
C ARG A 154 -9.54 -11.56 -4.20
N ASP A 155 -8.87 -12.70 -4.20
CA ASP A 155 -8.53 -13.44 -2.96
C ASP A 155 -7.57 -12.64 -2.07
N ILE A 156 -6.56 -12.01 -2.66
CA ILE A 156 -5.63 -11.12 -1.95
C ILE A 156 -6.38 -9.93 -1.38
N MET A 157 -7.24 -9.27 -2.16
CA MET A 157 -8.03 -8.14 -1.68
C MET A 157 -8.95 -8.53 -0.53
N LEU A 158 -9.58 -9.71 -0.60
CA LEU A 158 -10.43 -10.24 0.46
C LEU A 158 -9.63 -10.52 1.74
N PHE A 159 -8.45 -11.14 1.61
CA PHE A 159 -7.52 -11.36 2.73
C PHE A 159 -7.13 -10.04 3.40
N LEU A 160 -6.71 -9.05 2.63
CA LEU A 160 -6.32 -7.73 3.14
C LEU A 160 -7.47 -7.05 3.90
N HIS A 161 -8.68 -7.13 3.35
CA HIS A 161 -9.85 -6.55 4.00
C HIS A 161 -10.26 -7.28 5.28
N SER A 162 -10.19 -8.61 5.32
CA SER A 162 -10.51 -9.39 6.53
C SER A 162 -9.57 -9.04 7.70
N HIS A 163 -8.34 -8.61 7.38
CA HIS A 163 -7.36 -8.14 8.36
C HIS A 163 -7.40 -6.62 8.58
N GLY A 164 -8.47 -5.95 8.11
CA GLY A 164 -8.75 -4.54 8.39
C GLY A 164 -7.91 -3.55 7.60
N VAL A 165 -7.33 -3.98 6.49
CA VAL A 165 -6.67 -3.09 5.54
C VAL A 165 -7.73 -2.40 4.69
N GLY A 166 -7.79 -1.07 4.76
CA GLY A 166 -8.71 -0.29 3.91
C GLY A 166 -8.36 -0.45 2.43
N THR A 167 -9.37 -0.34 1.54
CA THR A 167 -9.27 -0.64 0.11
C THR A 167 -8.11 0.06 -0.59
N SER A 168 -7.92 1.36 -0.36
CA SER A 168 -6.82 2.12 -0.97
C SER A 168 -5.42 1.60 -0.57
N ARG A 169 -5.26 1.14 0.68
CA ARG A 169 -4.00 0.52 1.14
C ARG A 169 -3.83 -0.87 0.54
N ALA A 170 -4.90 -1.65 0.47
CA ALA A 170 -4.90 -2.98 -0.13
C ALA A 170 -4.46 -2.94 -1.61
N VAL A 171 -4.95 -1.97 -2.38
CA VAL A 171 -4.50 -1.74 -3.77
C VAL A 171 -3.01 -1.48 -3.84
N ARG A 172 -2.46 -0.62 -2.97
CA ARG A 172 -1.02 -0.33 -2.94
C ARG A 172 -0.19 -1.54 -2.55
N ILE A 173 -0.63 -2.31 -1.56
CA ILE A 173 0.02 -3.57 -1.14
C ILE A 173 0.06 -4.55 -2.31
N PHE A 174 -1.08 -4.75 -2.98
CA PHE A 174 -1.15 -5.62 -4.14
C PHE A 174 -0.22 -5.15 -5.29
N LYS A 175 -0.19 -3.85 -5.56
CA LYS A 175 0.71 -3.30 -6.59
C LYS A 175 2.18 -3.49 -6.29
N THR A 176 2.57 -3.41 -5.02
CA THR A 176 3.97 -3.56 -4.60
C THR A 176 4.41 -5.01 -4.62
N TYR A 177 3.58 -5.93 -4.14
CA TYR A 177 3.97 -7.33 -3.93
C TYR A 177 3.28 -8.32 -4.87
N GLY A 178 2.25 -7.89 -5.61
CA GLY A 178 1.52 -8.78 -6.52
C GLY A 178 0.94 -9.99 -5.78
N HIS A 179 1.21 -11.17 -6.33
CA HIS A 179 0.77 -12.45 -5.76
C HIS A 179 1.43 -12.82 -4.43
N ASP A 180 2.59 -12.23 -4.13
CA ASP A 180 3.32 -12.48 -2.89
C ASP A 180 2.78 -11.67 -1.70
N ALA A 181 1.78 -10.81 -1.91
CA ALA A 181 1.25 -9.90 -0.89
C ALA A 181 0.83 -10.61 0.41
N ILE A 182 0.15 -11.76 0.32
CA ILE A 182 -0.27 -12.56 1.48
C ILE A 182 0.95 -13.11 2.21
N HIS A 183 1.89 -13.69 1.45
CA HIS A 183 3.13 -14.26 2.02
C HIS A 183 3.94 -13.20 2.76
N VAL A 184 4.21 -12.06 2.12
CA VAL A 184 4.95 -10.96 2.74
C VAL A 184 4.28 -10.47 4.02
N MET A 185 2.96 -10.31 4.02
CA MET A 185 2.22 -9.85 5.21
C MET A 185 2.23 -10.89 6.35
N THR A 186 2.25 -12.17 6.01
CA THR A 186 2.26 -13.25 7.02
C THR A 186 3.64 -13.43 7.63
N GLU A 187 4.69 -13.32 6.82
CA GLU A 187 6.08 -13.50 7.26
C GLU A 187 6.64 -12.28 8.00
N ASP A 188 6.49 -11.10 7.40
CA ASP A 188 6.96 -9.83 7.98
C ASP A 188 6.04 -8.67 7.60
N PRO A 189 4.96 -8.43 8.35
CA PRO A 189 4.02 -7.34 8.08
C PRO A 189 4.65 -5.95 8.18
N TYR A 190 5.79 -5.80 8.85
CA TYR A 190 6.49 -4.51 9.00
C TYR A 190 7.20 -4.07 7.72
N ARG A 191 7.39 -4.98 6.76
CA ARG A 191 7.82 -4.61 5.41
C ARG A 191 6.87 -3.61 4.74
N LEU A 192 5.58 -3.65 5.08
CA LEU A 192 4.61 -2.67 4.58
C LEU A 192 5.02 -1.23 4.90
N ALA A 193 5.57 -0.99 6.10
CA ALA A 193 6.01 0.34 6.52
C ALA A 193 7.32 0.77 5.83
N ARG A 194 8.18 -0.18 5.48
CA ARG A 194 9.46 0.09 4.78
C ARG A 194 9.26 0.31 3.28
N ASP A 195 8.42 -0.52 2.65
CA ASP A 195 8.36 -0.63 1.19
C ASP A 195 7.23 0.22 0.58
N ILE A 196 6.21 0.63 1.37
CA ILE A 196 5.02 1.29 0.83
C ILE A 196 4.84 2.68 1.43
N ARG A 197 5.06 3.71 0.65
CA ARG A 197 4.85 5.11 1.07
C ARG A 197 3.40 5.32 1.56
N GLY A 198 3.28 5.87 2.78
CA GLY A 198 1.99 6.15 3.41
C GLY A 198 1.36 4.97 4.17
N ILE A 199 2.13 3.89 4.36
CA ILE A 199 1.88 2.88 5.39
C ILE A 199 3.00 3.04 6.42
N GLY A 200 2.71 3.65 7.56
CA GLY A 200 3.67 3.77 8.66
C GLY A 200 3.59 2.59 9.63
N PHE A 201 4.52 2.56 10.59
CA PHE A 201 4.63 1.52 11.62
C PHE A 201 3.29 1.21 12.30
N ARG A 202 2.58 2.23 12.81
CA ARG A 202 1.29 2.04 13.51
C ARG A 202 0.25 1.29 12.68
N THR A 203 0.24 1.52 11.37
CA THR A 203 -0.67 0.80 10.46
C THR A 203 -0.21 -0.64 10.26
N ALA A 204 1.09 -0.86 10.04
CA ALA A 204 1.68 -2.20 9.90
C ALA A 204 1.51 -3.01 11.19
N ASP A 205 1.70 -2.39 12.36
CA ASP A 205 1.50 -2.99 13.67
C ASP A 205 0.04 -3.41 13.92
N ALA A 206 -0.91 -2.54 13.59
CA ALA A 206 -2.33 -2.89 13.67
C ALA A 206 -2.73 -4.07 12.77
N ILE A 207 -2.08 -4.22 11.62
CA ILE A 207 -2.26 -5.37 10.72
C ILE A 207 -1.60 -6.62 11.34
N ALA A 208 -0.36 -6.49 11.81
CA ALA A 208 0.39 -7.57 12.46
C ALA A 208 -0.37 -8.18 13.64
N MET A 209 -0.93 -7.35 14.50
CA MET A 209 -1.75 -7.78 15.63
C MET A 209 -3.02 -8.53 15.19
N LYS A 210 -3.66 -8.12 14.09
CA LYS A 210 -4.82 -8.83 13.52
C LYS A 210 -4.44 -10.15 12.85
N LEU A 211 -3.21 -10.27 12.36
CA LEU A 211 -2.64 -11.52 11.85
C LEU A 211 -2.24 -12.48 12.97
N GLY A 212 -2.36 -12.04 14.23
CA GLY A 212 -2.09 -12.88 15.40
C GLY A 212 -0.68 -12.78 15.95
N LEU A 213 0.12 -11.78 15.54
CA LEU A 213 1.40 -11.53 16.18
C LEU A 213 1.18 -11.14 17.65
N THR A 214 2.05 -11.65 18.52
CA THR A 214 2.04 -11.31 19.94
C THR A 214 2.70 -9.95 20.18
N LYS A 215 2.37 -9.31 21.30
CA LYS A 215 2.96 -8.01 21.68
C LYS A 215 4.50 -8.05 21.75
N GLU A 216 5.06 -9.19 22.16
CA GLU A 216 6.50 -9.39 22.34
C GLU A 216 7.15 -10.16 21.17
N ALA A 217 6.47 -10.28 20.02
CA ALA A 217 7.06 -10.91 18.84
C ALA A 217 8.37 -10.21 18.44
N PRO A 218 9.48 -10.94 18.20
CA PRO A 218 10.79 -10.36 17.92
C PRO A 218 10.75 -9.36 16.75
N GLN A 219 10.06 -9.71 15.66
CA GLN A 219 9.90 -8.80 14.51
C GLN A 219 9.15 -7.52 14.85
N ARG A 220 8.20 -7.57 15.80
CA ARG A 220 7.49 -6.38 16.29
C ARG A 220 8.42 -5.46 17.07
N LEU A 221 9.19 -6.03 18.00
CA LEU A 221 10.11 -5.28 18.86
C LEU A 221 11.19 -4.59 18.01
N ARG A 222 11.80 -5.32 17.07
CA ARG A 222 12.81 -4.80 16.15
C ARG A 222 12.25 -3.70 15.24
N ALA A 223 11.08 -3.89 14.70
CA ALA A 223 10.40 -2.85 13.89
C ALA A 223 10.07 -1.60 14.73
N GLY A 224 9.68 -1.78 15.99
CA GLY A 224 9.43 -0.68 16.93
C GLY A 224 10.68 0.12 17.28
N ILE A 225 11.81 -0.55 17.50
CA ILE A 225 13.12 0.10 17.72
C ILE A 225 13.51 0.95 16.50
N SER A 226 13.42 0.37 15.31
CA SER A 226 13.73 1.08 14.06
C SER A 226 12.81 2.28 13.85
N PHE A 227 11.53 2.16 14.19
CA PHE A 227 10.57 3.25 14.07
C PHE A 227 10.81 4.35 15.12
N ALA A 228 11.16 4.00 16.35
CA ALA A 228 11.50 4.98 17.38
C ALA A 228 12.72 5.85 16.96
N LEU A 229 13.74 5.22 16.38
CA LEU A 229 14.87 5.95 15.79
C LEU A 229 14.46 6.82 14.60
N GLN A 230 13.52 6.37 13.78
CA GLN A 230 13.01 7.16 12.66
C GLN A 230 12.19 8.36 13.13
N GLU A 231 11.34 8.23 14.15
CA GLU A 231 10.63 9.36 14.77
C GLU A 231 11.62 10.38 15.35
N ALA A 232 12.67 9.91 16.04
CA ALA A 232 13.72 10.80 16.53
C ALA A 232 14.43 11.58 15.41
N THR A 233 14.54 10.99 14.22
CA THR A 233 15.10 11.67 13.04
C THR A 233 14.19 12.80 12.57
N ASP A 234 12.88 12.62 12.62
CA ASP A 234 11.91 13.67 12.27
C ASP A 234 12.00 14.86 13.26
N ASP A 235 12.41 14.60 14.50
CA ASP A 235 12.70 15.61 15.52
C ASP A 235 14.13 16.21 15.43
N GLY A 236 14.93 15.79 14.45
CA GLY A 236 16.26 16.31 14.17
C GLY A 236 17.41 15.56 14.83
N HIS A 237 17.17 14.38 15.38
CA HIS A 237 18.19 13.54 16.01
C HIS A 237 18.70 12.45 15.06
N CYS A 238 20.01 12.37 14.84
CA CYS A 238 20.62 11.31 14.04
C CYS A 238 20.73 9.97 14.78
N GLY A 239 20.70 10.00 16.11
CA GLY A 239 20.73 8.85 17.01
C GLY A 239 20.22 9.22 18.39
N LEU A 240 19.97 8.24 19.23
CA LEU A 240 19.48 8.43 20.60
C LEU A 240 20.39 7.72 21.61
N PRO A 241 20.55 8.28 22.82
CA PRO A 241 21.11 7.56 23.95
C PRO A 241 20.35 6.25 24.16
N ARG A 242 21.06 5.17 24.47
CA ARG A 242 20.47 3.82 24.60
C ARG A 242 19.25 3.79 25.54
N GLN A 243 19.33 4.49 26.67
CA GLN A 243 18.22 4.51 27.64
C GLN A 243 16.99 5.23 27.10
N ASP A 244 17.19 6.35 26.41
CA ASP A 244 16.09 7.13 25.83
C ASP A 244 15.40 6.35 24.71
N LEU A 245 16.17 5.63 23.88
CA LEU A 245 15.63 4.74 22.85
C LEU A 245 14.80 3.62 23.46
N LEU A 246 15.29 2.95 24.51
CA LEU A 246 14.57 1.86 25.18
C LEU A 246 13.26 2.34 25.78
N GLN A 247 13.27 3.53 26.41
CA GLN A 247 12.05 4.12 26.97
C GLN A 247 11.05 4.48 25.88
N LEU A 248 11.50 5.15 24.80
CA LEU A 248 10.66 5.53 23.68
C LEU A 248 10.04 4.31 23.01
N ALA A 249 10.82 3.25 22.81
CA ALA A 249 10.33 2.00 22.24
C ALA A 249 9.35 1.28 23.18
N ALA A 250 9.58 1.30 24.50
CA ALA A 250 8.68 0.71 25.48
C ALA A 250 7.31 1.42 25.48
N ASP A 251 7.31 2.75 25.45
CA ASP A 251 6.08 3.55 25.39
C ASP A 251 5.32 3.34 24.06
N LEU A 252 6.06 3.28 22.95
CA LEU A 252 5.49 3.04 21.62
C LEU A 252 4.83 1.65 21.50
N LEU A 253 5.49 0.62 22.03
CA LEU A 253 5.09 -0.77 21.88
C LEU A 253 4.14 -1.25 22.97
N ASP A 254 4.00 -0.50 24.06
CA ASP A 254 3.30 -0.94 25.30
C ASP A 254 3.83 -2.30 25.78
N VAL A 255 5.16 -2.41 25.91
CA VAL A 255 5.89 -3.63 26.32
C VAL A 255 6.97 -3.26 27.34
N ALA A 256 7.21 -4.12 28.33
CA ALA A 256 8.30 -3.93 29.29
C ALA A 256 9.69 -3.90 28.64
N GLY A 257 10.67 -3.24 29.29
CA GLY A 257 11.97 -2.96 28.68
C GLY A 257 12.84 -4.18 28.37
N ALA A 258 12.78 -5.26 29.17
CA ALA A 258 13.69 -6.41 29.00
C ALA A 258 13.61 -7.11 27.62
N PRO A 259 12.42 -7.42 27.06
CA PRO A 259 12.32 -7.97 25.70
C PRO A 259 12.84 -6.99 24.63
N ILE A 260 12.61 -5.68 24.82
CA ILE A 260 13.06 -4.65 23.87
C ILE A 260 14.60 -4.55 23.90
N GLU A 261 15.20 -4.65 25.10
CA GLU A 261 16.63 -4.63 25.24
C GLU A 261 17.30 -5.82 24.56
N GLN A 262 16.70 -7.02 24.67
CA GLN A 262 17.19 -8.20 23.96
C GLN A 262 17.07 -8.01 22.43
N ALA A 263 15.96 -7.51 21.94
CA ALA A 263 15.77 -7.23 20.52
C ALA A 263 16.77 -6.17 20.00
N LEU A 264 17.10 -5.16 20.83
CA LEU A 264 18.13 -4.17 20.48
C LEU A 264 19.52 -4.82 20.37
N VAL A 265 19.87 -5.75 21.27
CA VAL A 265 21.15 -6.49 21.18
C VAL A 265 21.21 -7.28 19.88
N GLU A 266 20.13 -7.98 19.51
CA GLU A 266 20.05 -8.73 18.25
C GLU A 266 20.18 -7.80 17.02
N ASP A 267 19.57 -6.61 17.04
CA ASP A 267 19.69 -5.63 15.97
C ASP A 267 21.09 -5.05 15.85
N ILE A 268 21.80 -4.88 16.98
CA ILE A 268 23.22 -4.46 17.00
C ILE A 268 24.10 -5.57 16.40
N GLU A 269 23.91 -6.82 16.85
CA GLU A 269 24.68 -7.98 16.34
C GLU A 269 24.41 -8.23 14.85
N GLY A 270 23.15 -8.05 14.41
CA GLY A 270 22.75 -8.14 13.02
C GLY A 270 23.20 -6.95 12.15
N GLY A 271 23.69 -5.86 12.78
CA GLY A 271 24.14 -4.65 12.09
C GLY A 271 23.01 -3.83 11.48
N GLU A 272 21.79 -3.97 11.96
CA GLU A 272 20.63 -3.17 11.55
C GLU A 272 20.74 -1.75 12.15
N VAL A 273 21.25 -1.68 13.38
CA VAL A 273 21.58 -0.43 14.06
C VAL A 273 23.05 -0.41 14.46
N VAL A 274 23.58 0.77 14.73
CA VAL A 274 24.99 0.97 15.10
C VAL A 274 25.06 1.63 16.46
N VAL A 275 25.96 1.15 17.31
CA VAL A 275 26.33 1.82 18.58
C VAL A 275 27.57 2.67 18.34
N ASP A 276 27.55 3.92 18.75
CA ASP A 276 28.72 4.79 18.81
C ASP A 276 28.71 5.58 20.12
N SER A 277 29.87 5.90 20.65
CA SER A 277 29.97 6.66 21.90
C SER A 277 30.03 8.15 21.61
N ILE A 278 29.04 8.89 22.13
CA ILE A 278 29.01 10.37 22.05
C ILE A 278 29.09 10.92 23.48
N ASP A 279 30.12 11.70 23.74
CA ASP A 279 30.38 12.31 25.04
C ASP A 279 30.39 11.31 26.22
N GLY A 280 30.84 10.08 25.96
CA GLY A 280 30.89 8.99 26.93
C GLY A 280 29.61 8.25 27.17
N ALA A 281 28.54 8.52 26.42
CA ALA A 281 27.30 7.80 26.43
C ALA A 281 27.15 6.93 25.16
N ASP A 282 26.63 5.71 25.33
CA ASP A 282 26.30 4.84 24.21
C ASP A 282 25.04 5.36 23.50
N CYS A 283 25.21 5.78 22.26
CA CYS A 283 24.13 6.24 21.39
C CYS A 283 23.87 5.21 20.29
N ILE A 284 22.61 5.00 19.99
CA ILE A 284 22.15 4.06 18.97
C ILE A 284 21.70 4.83 17.73
N PHE A 285 22.14 4.38 16.57
CA PHE A 285 21.89 5.02 15.28
C PHE A 285 21.27 4.07 14.30
N LEU A 286 20.38 4.56 13.44
CA LEU A 286 20.08 3.88 12.19
C LEU A 286 21.37 3.79 11.35
N ARG A 287 21.68 2.59 10.86
CA ARG A 287 22.93 2.32 10.13
C ARG A 287 23.21 3.32 9.01
N ALA A 288 22.20 3.61 8.18
CA ALA A 288 22.35 4.52 7.06
C ALA A 288 22.73 5.94 7.49
N LEU A 289 22.11 6.44 8.58
CA LEU A 289 22.39 7.78 9.13
C LEU A 289 23.78 7.85 9.75
N HIS A 290 24.17 6.85 10.54
CA HIS A 290 25.52 6.79 11.12
C HIS A 290 26.61 6.89 10.04
N PHE A 291 26.49 6.08 8.97
CA PHE A 291 27.47 6.12 7.87
C PHE A 291 27.43 7.44 7.09
N ALA A 292 26.26 8.06 6.93
CA ALA A 292 26.14 9.35 6.30
C ALA A 292 26.86 10.44 7.12
N GLU A 293 26.62 10.49 8.43
CA GLU A 293 27.29 11.44 9.36
C GLU A 293 28.81 11.27 9.35
N ARG A 294 29.28 10.02 9.45
CA ARG A 294 30.71 9.71 9.39
C ARG A 294 31.31 10.13 8.04
N GLY A 295 30.63 9.84 6.95
CA GLY A 295 31.07 10.22 5.60
C GLY A 295 31.13 11.73 5.39
N ILE A 296 30.20 12.49 5.96
CA ILE A 296 30.19 13.95 5.95
C ILE A 296 31.40 14.48 6.75
N ALA A 297 31.60 13.96 7.98
CA ALA A 297 32.72 14.36 8.82
C ALA A 297 34.09 14.11 8.17
N ASP A 298 34.28 12.93 7.58
CA ASP A 298 35.51 12.55 6.88
C ASP A 298 35.78 13.46 5.68
N ARG A 299 34.76 13.80 4.91
CA ARG A 299 34.88 14.72 3.76
C ARG A 299 35.21 16.14 4.20
N LEU A 300 34.57 16.64 5.25
CA LEU A 300 34.88 17.96 5.80
C LEU A 300 36.30 18.04 6.34
N LEU A 301 36.76 16.98 7.02
CA LEU A 301 38.14 16.89 7.50
C LEU A 301 39.15 16.83 6.34
N ALA A 302 38.81 16.10 5.27
CA ALA A 302 39.67 16.06 4.08
C ALA A 302 39.74 17.41 3.37
N LEU A 303 38.62 18.12 3.25
CA LEU A 303 38.58 19.48 2.70
C LEU A 303 39.43 20.45 3.53
N ARG A 304 39.34 20.36 4.87
CA ARG A 304 40.12 21.21 5.75
C ARG A 304 41.64 20.95 5.65
N ARG A 305 42.06 19.72 5.35
CA ARG A 305 43.48 19.33 5.22
C ARG A 305 44.05 19.56 3.81
N GLY A 306 43.17 19.67 2.84
CA GLY A 306 43.56 19.89 1.45
C GLY A 306 44.02 21.32 1.18
N ALA A 307 44.94 21.49 0.23
CA ALA A 307 45.25 22.84 -0.28
C ALA A 307 43.98 23.36 -1.02
N PRO A 308 43.63 24.65 -0.81
CA PRO A 308 42.52 25.24 -1.53
C PRO A 308 42.78 25.16 -3.05
N PRO A 309 41.74 24.85 -3.87
CA PRO A 309 41.88 24.74 -5.32
C PRO A 309 42.09 26.09 -6.03
N TRP A 310 42.16 27.15 -5.30
CA TRP A 310 42.44 28.54 -5.74
C TRP A 310 43.78 29.03 -5.19
N PRO A 311 44.42 29.99 -5.87
CA PRO A 311 45.62 30.64 -5.37
C PRO A 311 45.35 31.32 -4.03
N GLU A 312 46.42 31.57 -3.28
CA GLU A 312 46.36 32.27 -2.00
C GLU A 312 45.63 33.61 -2.16
N ILE A 313 44.54 33.77 -1.41
CA ILE A 313 43.68 34.95 -1.47
C ILE A 313 44.02 35.81 -0.28
N ASP A 314 44.42 37.07 -0.56
CA ASP A 314 44.55 38.10 0.46
C ASP A 314 43.13 38.45 0.98
N ALA A 315 42.82 37.91 2.17
CA ALA A 315 41.47 38.02 2.74
C ALA A 315 41.05 39.48 2.97
N ASP A 316 41.96 40.35 3.39
CA ASP A 316 41.65 41.75 3.67
C ASP A 316 41.27 42.48 2.37
N LYS A 317 42.04 42.28 1.29
CA LYS A 317 41.70 42.84 -0.01
C LYS A 317 40.39 42.27 -0.61
N ALA A 318 40.14 40.97 -0.38
CA ALA A 318 38.91 40.34 -0.85
C ALA A 318 37.68 40.90 -0.12
N ILE A 319 37.76 41.08 1.20
CA ILE A 319 36.70 41.69 2.01
C ILE A 319 36.44 43.13 1.56
N ASP A 320 37.49 43.94 1.46
CA ASP A 320 37.39 45.30 0.97
C ASP A 320 36.74 45.41 -0.42
N TRP A 321 37.04 44.44 -1.29
CA TRP A 321 36.44 44.40 -2.62
C TRP A 321 34.96 44.07 -2.57
N VAL A 322 34.56 43.05 -1.78
CA VAL A 322 33.16 42.65 -1.60
C VAL A 322 32.34 43.76 -0.97
N GLU A 323 32.85 44.43 0.07
CA GLU A 323 32.14 45.56 0.69
C GLU A 323 31.93 46.73 -0.27
N LYS A 324 32.94 47.04 -1.09
CA LYS A 324 32.80 48.06 -2.15
C LYS A 324 31.85 47.65 -3.26
N ALA A 325 31.79 46.37 -3.61
CA ALA A 325 30.86 45.85 -4.59
C ALA A 325 29.42 45.91 -4.07
N LEU A 326 29.18 45.46 -2.83
CA LEU A 326 27.86 45.55 -2.18
C LEU A 326 27.37 46.99 -2.02
N ALA A 327 28.26 47.90 -1.66
CA ALA A 327 27.92 49.33 -1.56
C ALA A 327 27.55 49.98 -2.91
N ARG A 328 27.98 49.37 -4.03
CA ARG A 328 27.66 49.84 -5.40
C ARG A 328 26.42 49.12 -6.00
N GLY A 329 25.79 48.19 -5.26
CA GLY A 329 24.59 47.50 -5.71
C GLY A 329 24.86 46.51 -6.86
N ILE A 330 26.05 45.94 -6.92
CA ILE A 330 26.43 44.87 -7.89
C ILE A 330 26.15 43.50 -7.28
#